data_a6807c325b6628a7cea81c73c17090a8
#
_entry.id   a6807c325b6628a7cea81c73c17090a8
#
_cell.length_a   1.000
_cell.length_b   1.000
_cell.length_c   1.000
_cell.angle_alpha   90.00
_cell.angle_beta   90.00
_cell.angle_gamma   90.00
#
_symmetry.space_group_name_H-M   'P 1'
#
loop_
_entity.id
_entity.type
_entity.pdbx_description
1 polymer ?
#
loop_
_entity_poly.entity_id
_entity_poly.type
_entity_poly.pdbx_seq_one_letter_code
_entity_poly.pdbx_strand_id
1 'polypeptide(L)'
;RGSREKNICCFFVLMIKKGVVYCSTGSHYRVKSEGKFHDCRIKGKFRIQGIKSTNPVAVGDKVLFKIESKEEESMGVITEIEPRQNYIVRKSVNLSKQIHIIASNIDQAFLMITLKTPSTYPAFIDRFLVTAKAYEINVVLIFNKTDIYSPEELEQMRTLKSIYEQIGYTCYEVVATDANTLGDIKEKMIEKVSMFSGHSGVGKSTL
;
A
#
# COMPACT_ATOMS: atom_id res chain seq x y z
N ARG A 1 3.86 -50.15 -44.83
CA ARG A 1 3.48 -48.73 -45.06
C ARG A 1 3.02 -48.23 -43.73
N GLY A 2 3.93 -47.65 -42.95
CA GLY A 2 3.67 -47.06 -41.63
C GLY A 2 3.51 -45.56 -41.77
N SER A 3 2.35 -45.06 -41.41
CA SER A 3 2.09 -43.64 -41.26
C SER A 3 2.77 -43.14 -40.00
N ARG A 4 3.77 -42.26 -40.16
CA ARG A 4 4.37 -41.48 -39.06
C ARG A 4 3.37 -40.40 -38.66
N GLU A 5 2.69 -40.60 -37.55
CA GLU A 5 2.00 -39.48 -36.86
C GLU A 5 3.04 -38.46 -36.43
N LYS A 6 2.96 -37.30 -37.03
CA LYS A 6 3.74 -36.13 -36.60
C LYS A 6 3.18 -35.64 -35.25
N ASN A 7 3.87 -35.96 -34.18
CA ASN A 7 3.65 -35.26 -32.89
C ASN A 7 3.86 -33.78 -33.09
N ILE A 8 2.77 -33.03 -33.22
CA ILE A 8 2.77 -31.57 -33.13
C ILE A 8 2.98 -31.23 -31.67
N CYS A 9 4.23 -30.98 -31.34
CA CYS A 9 4.59 -30.41 -30.03
C CYS A 9 3.97 -29.01 -29.96
N CYS A 10 2.79 -28.89 -29.33
CA CYS A 10 2.23 -27.59 -29.02
C CYS A 10 3.21 -26.81 -28.12
N PHE A 11 3.99 -25.95 -28.71
CA PHE A 11 4.77 -24.95 -27.95
C PHE A 11 3.77 -24.08 -27.20
N PHE A 12 3.59 -24.38 -25.93
CA PHE A 12 2.92 -23.51 -25.00
C PHE A 12 3.75 -22.23 -24.85
N VAL A 13 3.37 -21.19 -25.53
CA VAL A 13 3.88 -19.85 -25.24
C VAL A 13 3.30 -19.47 -23.88
N LEU A 14 4.06 -19.72 -22.84
CA LEU A 14 3.77 -19.19 -21.50
C LEU A 14 3.87 -17.67 -21.59
N MET A 15 2.72 -17.02 -21.77
CA MET A 15 2.68 -15.55 -21.81
C MET A 15 3.02 -15.00 -20.43
N ILE A 16 4.16 -14.33 -20.33
CA ILE A 16 4.53 -13.56 -19.15
C ILE A 16 3.68 -12.31 -19.17
N LYS A 17 2.93 -12.07 -18.09
CA LYS A 17 2.14 -10.88 -17.88
C LYS A 17 2.79 -9.98 -16.83
N LYS A 18 2.61 -8.67 -16.99
CA LYS A 18 2.99 -7.66 -16.01
C LYS A 18 1.76 -7.22 -15.24
N GLY A 19 1.89 -7.06 -13.92
CA GLY A 19 0.78 -6.61 -13.08
C GLY A 19 1.25 -5.98 -11.77
N VAL A 20 0.29 -5.44 -11.03
CA VAL A 20 0.50 -4.84 -9.71
C VAL A 20 -0.22 -5.66 -8.65
N VAL A 21 0.42 -5.88 -7.52
CA VAL A 21 -0.14 -6.63 -6.39
C VAL A 21 -1.09 -5.74 -5.60
N TYR A 22 -2.35 -6.14 -5.53
CA TYR A 22 -3.41 -5.42 -4.80
C TYR A 22 -3.72 -6.05 -3.44
N CYS A 23 -3.46 -7.34 -3.28
CA CYS A 23 -3.66 -8.04 -2.02
C CYS A 23 -2.56 -9.07 -1.81
N SER A 24 -2.10 -9.20 -0.56
CA SER A 24 -1.07 -10.13 -0.13
C SER A 24 -1.51 -10.77 1.18
N THR A 25 -1.89 -12.05 1.13
CA THR A 25 -2.35 -12.82 2.30
C THR A 25 -1.51 -14.11 2.39
N GLY A 26 -0.42 -14.05 3.16
CA GLY A 26 0.48 -15.19 3.32
C GLY A 26 1.13 -15.63 2.00
N SER A 27 0.63 -16.70 1.40
CA SER A 27 1.15 -17.26 0.14
C SER A 27 0.29 -16.94 -1.09
N HIS A 28 -0.84 -16.24 -0.90
CA HIS A 28 -1.77 -15.88 -1.97
C HIS A 28 -1.70 -14.39 -2.27
N TYR A 29 -1.64 -14.05 -3.55
CA TYR A 29 -1.52 -12.68 -4.06
C TYR A 29 -2.59 -12.43 -5.10
N ARG A 30 -3.28 -11.31 -4.99
CA ARG A 30 -4.19 -10.84 -6.04
C ARG A 30 -3.49 -9.76 -6.85
N VAL A 31 -3.23 -10.07 -8.12
CA VAL A 31 -2.49 -9.23 -9.07
C VAL A 31 -3.46 -8.66 -10.10
N LYS A 32 -3.44 -7.34 -10.30
CA LYS A 32 -4.18 -6.67 -11.37
C LYS A 32 -3.29 -6.52 -12.60
N SER A 33 -3.76 -7.02 -13.74
CA SER A 33 -3.10 -6.92 -15.04
C SER A 33 -4.14 -6.65 -16.13
N GLU A 34 -3.92 -5.66 -16.98
CA GLU A 34 -4.82 -5.34 -18.10
C GLU A 34 -6.30 -5.19 -17.67
N GLY A 35 -6.54 -4.56 -16.51
CA GLY A 35 -7.87 -4.33 -15.95
C GLY A 35 -8.51 -5.55 -15.25
N LYS A 36 -7.91 -6.74 -15.32
CA LYS A 36 -8.41 -7.98 -14.69
C LYS A 36 -7.59 -8.37 -13.47
N PHE A 37 -8.25 -9.02 -12.50
CA PHE A 37 -7.58 -9.59 -11.34
C PHE A 37 -7.22 -11.06 -11.60
N HIS A 38 -6.03 -11.45 -11.17
CA HIS A 38 -5.51 -12.80 -11.22
C HIS A 38 -5.07 -13.23 -9.83
N ASP A 39 -5.54 -14.39 -9.37
CA ASP A 39 -5.03 -15.00 -8.15
C ASP A 39 -3.69 -15.67 -8.45
N CYS A 40 -2.66 -15.32 -7.68
CA CYS A 40 -1.29 -15.72 -7.93
C CYS A 40 -0.66 -16.34 -6.68
N ARG A 41 0.35 -17.17 -6.91
CA ARG A 41 1.25 -17.70 -5.87
C ARG A 41 2.70 -17.47 -6.28
N ILE A 42 3.63 -17.67 -5.34
CA ILE A 42 5.07 -17.69 -5.62
C ILE A 42 5.52 -19.15 -5.75
N LYS A 43 6.37 -19.43 -6.73
CA LYS A 43 7.02 -20.72 -6.90
C LYS A 43 8.41 -20.69 -6.27
N GLY A 44 8.63 -21.52 -5.24
CA GLY A 44 9.93 -21.68 -4.60
C GLY A 44 10.32 -20.56 -3.63
N LYS A 45 11.57 -20.59 -3.15
CA LYS A 45 12.12 -19.54 -2.28
C LYS A 45 12.49 -18.30 -3.10
N PHE A 46 11.58 -17.36 -3.18
CA PHE A 46 11.83 -16.06 -3.76
C PHE A 46 12.77 -15.27 -2.83
N ARG A 47 14.04 -15.19 -3.16
CA ARG A 47 15.02 -14.34 -2.45
C ARG A 47 15.09 -13.00 -3.14
N ILE A 48 14.48 -11.97 -2.54
CA ILE A 48 14.78 -10.60 -2.90
C ILE A 48 16.15 -10.29 -2.33
N GLN A 49 17.12 -9.93 -3.18
CA GLN A 49 18.46 -9.57 -2.77
C GLN A 49 18.38 -8.45 -1.70
N GLY A 50 18.91 -8.71 -0.51
CA GLY A 50 19.10 -7.74 0.55
C GLY A 50 17.97 -7.58 1.59
N ILE A 51 16.76 -8.08 1.38
CA ILE A 51 15.67 -7.94 2.36
C ILE A 51 15.28 -9.30 2.93
N LYS A 52 15.59 -9.52 4.20
CA LYS A 52 15.09 -10.68 4.98
C LYS A 52 13.65 -10.39 5.41
N SER A 53 12.69 -10.57 4.51
CA SER A 53 11.26 -10.43 4.80
C SER A 53 10.59 -11.80 4.92
N THR A 54 9.61 -11.91 5.81
CA THR A 54 8.75 -13.10 5.93
C THR A 54 7.81 -13.24 4.73
N ASN A 55 7.42 -12.11 4.12
CA ASN A 55 6.63 -12.09 2.90
C ASN A 55 7.41 -11.34 1.82
N PRO A 56 7.90 -12.04 0.78
CA PRO A 56 8.74 -11.42 -0.25
C PRO A 56 7.97 -10.45 -1.16
N VAL A 57 6.65 -10.64 -1.31
CA VAL A 57 5.79 -9.79 -2.17
C VAL A 57 4.86 -8.96 -1.31
N ALA A 58 4.89 -7.66 -1.51
CA ALA A 58 4.05 -6.69 -0.81
C ALA A 58 2.96 -6.11 -1.73
N VAL A 59 1.94 -5.53 -1.14
CA VAL A 59 0.96 -4.72 -1.88
C VAL A 59 1.68 -3.54 -2.54
N GLY A 60 1.36 -3.25 -3.80
CA GLY A 60 2.03 -2.23 -4.60
C GLY A 60 3.21 -2.74 -5.43
N ASP A 61 3.70 -3.97 -5.20
CA ASP A 61 4.78 -4.53 -6.04
C ASP A 61 4.34 -4.68 -7.49
N LYS A 62 5.20 -4.26 -8.39
CA LYS A 62 5.11 -4.56 -9.82
C LYS A 62 5.76 -5.91 -10.06
N VAL A 63 5.00 -6.85 -10.63
CA VAL A 63 5.42 -8.25 -10.76
C VAL A 63 5.26 -8.76 -12.18
N LEU A 64 6.13 -9.71 -12.55
CA LEU A 64 5.93 -10.56 -13.72
C LEU A 64 5.36 -11.91 -13.25
N PHE A 65 4.34 -12.39 -13.92
CA PHE A 65 3.70 -13.65 -13.60
C PHE A 65 3.30 -14.44 -14.85
N LYS A 66 3.18 -15.75 -14.72
CA LYS A 66 2.75 -16.67 -15.77
C LYS A 66 1.45 -17.34 -15.34
N ILE A 67 0.56 -17.61 -16.28
CA ILE A 67 -0.67 -18.36 -16.04
C ILE A 67 -0.39 -19.84 -16.37
N GLU A 68 -0.59 -20.74 -15.40
CA GLU A 68 -0.18 -22.16 -15.53
C GLU A 68 -1.26 -23.08 -16.11
N SER A 69 -2.51 -22.65 -16.33
CA SER A 69 -3.55 -23.52 -16.90
C SER A 69 -4.48 -22.80 -17.89
N LYS A 70 -5.19 -23.62 -18.69
CA LYS A 70 -6.16 -23.17 -19.70
C LYS A 70 -7.60 -23.05 -19.17
N GLU A 71 -7.85 -23.41 -17.92
CA GLU A 71 -9.18 -23.40 -17.31
C GLU A 71 -9.52 -22.05 -16.69
N GLU A 72 -10.80 -21.75 -16.52
CA GLU A 72 -11.29 -20.46 -16.02
C GLU A 72 -10.78 -20.10 -14.60
N GLU A 73 -10.33 -21.08 -13.82
CA GLU A 73 -9.67 -20.89 -12.50
C GLU A 73 -8.13 -20.97 -12.58
N SER A 74 -7.55 -20.36 -13.60
CA SER A 74 -6.10 -20.40 -13.81
C SER A 74 -5.33 -19.60 -12.76
N MET A 75 -4.56 -20.27 -11.91
CA MET A 75 -3.70 -19.63 -10.92
C MET A 75 -2.42 -19.12 -11.57
N GLY A 76 -2.12 -17.84 -11.34
CA GLY A 76 -0.87 -17.22 -11.78
C GLY A 76 0.31 -17.62 -10.89
N VAL A 77 1.51 -17.64 -11.47
CA VAL A 77 2.75 -17.85 -10.73
C VAL A 77 3.64 -16.63 -10.91
N ILE A 78 3.91 -15.92 -9.82
CA ILE A 78 4.84 -14.79 -9.80
C ILE A 78 6.25 -15.33 -10.00
N THR A 79 6.92 -14.82 -11.02
CA THR A 79 8.27 -15.24 -11.42
C THR A 79 9.32 -14.18 -11.10
N GLU A 80 8.93 -12.91 -11.00
CA GLU A 80 9.84 -11.80 -10.76
C GLU A 80 9.12 -10.65 -10.08
N ILE A 81 9.84 -9.88 -9.24
CA ILE A 81 9.41 -8.63 -8.66
C ILE A 81 10.32 -7.53 -9.21
N GLU A 82 9.73 -6.52 -9.82
CA GLU A 82 10.49 -5.36 -10.29
C GLU A 82 11.11 -4.58 -9.13
N PRO A 83 12.22 -3.86 -9.36
CA PRO A 83 12.80 -2.98 -8.34
C PRO A 83 11.77 -2.02 -7.77
N ARG A 84 11.71 -1.94 -6.45
CA ARG A 84 10.83 -1.01 -5.74
C ARG A 84 11.42 0.39 -5.76
N GLN A 85 10.59 1.40 -6.02
CA GLN A 85 10.98 2.81 -5.88
C GLN A 85 11.10 3.17 -4.39
N ASN A 86 10.12 2.75 -3.61
CA ASN A 86 10.09 2.90 -2.16
C ASN A 86 9.25 1.79 -1.52
N TYR A 87 9.26 1.72 -0.19
CA TYR A 87 8.42 0.80 0.57
C TYR A 87 8.28 1.25 2.02
N ILE A 88 7.20 0.85 2.69
CA ILE A 88 7.01 1.06 4.12
C ILE A 88 7.14 -0.27 4.85
N VAL A 89 7.86 -0.25 5.97
CA VAL A 89 8.09 -1.41 6.80
C VAL A 89 7.42 -1.28 8.17
N ARG A 90 6.96 -2.41 8.68
CA ARG A 90 6.59 -2.55 10.09
C ARG A 90 7.64 -3.42 10.78
N LYS A 91 8.27 -2.87 11.81
CA LYS A 91 9.19 -3.62 12.65
C LYS A 91 8.38 -4.62 13.49
N SER A 92 8.69 -5.92 13.40
CA SER A 92 8.06 -6.91 14.26
C SER A 92 8.57 -6.76 15.68
N VAL A 93 7.67 -6.71 16.67
CA VAL A 93 8.02 -6.55 18.09
C VAL A 93 8.67 -7.83 18.64
N ASN A 94 8.35 -9.00 18.07
CA ASN A 94 8.71 -10.31 18.63
C ASN A 94 9.82 -11.06 17.89
N LEU A 95 10.27 -10.58 16.73
CA LEU A 95 11.31 -11.25 15.94
C LEU A 95 12.35 -10.22 15.52
N SER A 96 13.38 -10.07 16.30
CA SER A 96 14.40 -9.03 16.26
C SER A 96 15.17 -8.85 14.94
N LYS A 97 14.87 -9.60 13.88
CA LYS A 97 15.60 -9.54 12.59
C LYS A 97 14.73 -9.57 11.33
N GLN A 98 13.42 -9.62 11.45
CA GLN A 98 12.55 -9.70 10.28
C GLN A 98 11.81 -8.38 10.04
N ILE A 99 12.06 -7.79 8.88
CA ILE A 99 11.36 -6.60 8.38
C ILE A 99 10.12 -7.06 7.63
N HIS A 100 8.96 -6.52 7.99
CA HIS A 100 7.72 -6.79 7.27
C HIS A 100 7.37 -5.58 6.40
N ILE A 101 7.46 -5.74 5.09
CA ILE A 101 7.04 -4.71 4.14
C ILE A 101 5.52 -4.71 4.08
N ILE A 102 4.91 -3.56 4.39
CA ILE A 102 3.47 -3.38 4.39
C ILE A 102 2.98 -3.05 2.99
N ALA A 103 3.66 -2.10 2.33
CA ALA A 103 3.35 -1.66 0.98
C ALA A 103 4.60 -1.10 0.30
N SER A 104 4.58 -1.09 -1.03
CA SER A 104 5.68 -0.62 -1.90
C SER A 104 5.16 0.28 -3.01
N ASN A 105 6.07 1.01 -3.66
CA ASN A 105 5.79 1.90 -4.79
C ASN A 105 4.65 2.89 -4.47
N ILE A 106 4.75 3.56 -3.31
CA ILE A 106 3.78 4.49 -2.76
C ILE A 106 4.13 5.89 -3.23
N ASP A 107 3.19 6.59 -3.86
CA ASP A 107 3.39 7.97 -4.30
C ASP A 107 3.17 8.96 -3.16
N GLN A 108 2.24 8.65 -2.23
CA GLN A 108 1.92 9.50 -1.09
C GLN A 108 1.30 8.72 0.08
N ALA A 109 1.49 9.22 1.28
CA ALA A 109 0.86 8.70 2.50
C ALA A 109 -0.03 9.77 3.14
N PHE A 110 -1.25 9.40 3.47
CA PHE A 110 -2.16 10.21 4.27
C PHE A 110 -2.07 9.75 5.73
N LEU A 111 -1.61 10.63 6.62
CA LEU A 111 -1.61 10.37 8.05
C LEU A 111 -2.84 11.00 8.69
N MET A 112 -3.76 10.14 9.14
CA MET A 112 -4.97 10.58 9.85
C MET A 112 -4.69 10.82 11.32
N ILE A 113 -5.07 12.00 11.78
CA ILE A 113 -4.82 12.57 13.09
C ILE A 113 -6.15 12.92 13.73
N THR A 114 -6.29 12.62 15.02
CA THR A 114 -7.40 13.07 15.85
C THR A 114 -6.87 13.56 17.19
N LEU A 115 -7.45 14.64 17.73
CA LEU A 115 -7.03 15.17 19.04
C LEU A 115 -7.56 14.32 20.18
N LYS A 116 -8.75 13.74 19.98
CA LYS A 116 -9.38 12.82 20.96
C LYS A 116 -10.06 11.66 20.24
N THR A 117 -10.28 10.59 20.95
CA THR A 117 -11.07 9.40 20.57
C THR A 117 -10.63 8.75 19.22
N PRO A 118 -9.38 8.29 19.11
CA PRO A 118 -8.22 8.32 20.02
C PRO A 118 -7.40 9.59 19.88
N SER A 119 -6.60 9.93 20.89
CA SER A 119 -5.64 11.04 20.80
C SER A 119 -4.40 10.64 19.99
N THR A 120 -4.00 11.48 19.06
CA THR A 120 -2.75 11.35 18.29
C THR A 120 -1.74 12.36 18.80
N TYR A 121 -0.70 11.87 19.45
CA TYR A 121 0.35 12.73 20.02
C TYR A 121 1.33 13.24 18.95
N PRO A 122 1.86 14.47 19.06
CA PRO A 122 2.86 15.02 18.11
C PRO A 122 4.04 14.09 17.88
N ALA A 123 4.57 13.47 18.93
CA ALA A 123 5.68 12.51 18.80
C ALA A 123 5.38 11.29 17.89
N PHE A 124 4.12 10.92 17.72
CA PHE A 124 3.73 9.90 16.74
C PHE A 124 3.76 10.46 15.32
N ILE A 125 3.24 11.68 15.14
CA ILE A 125 3.24 12.38 13.86
C ILE A 125 4.69 12.56 13.39
N ASP A 126 5.55 13.11 14.22
CA ASP A 126 6.96 13.38 13.91
C ASP A 126 7.71 12.11 13.51
N ARG A 127 7.53 11.02 14.27
CA ARG A 127 8.16 9.72 13.92
C ARG A 127 7.67 9.18 12.58
N PHE A 128 6.39 9.35 12.28
CA PHE A 128 5.84 8.95 10.99
C PHE A 128 6.45 9.78 9.85
N LEU A 129 6.52 11.10 10.01
CA LEU A 129 7.08 12.03 9.03
C LEU A 129 8.56 11.73 8.75
N VAL A 130 9.37 11.53 9.79
CA VAL A 130 10.78 11.16 9.67
C VAL A 130 10.93 9.82 8.93
N THR A 131 10.10 8.84 9.26
CA THR A 131 10.12 7.53 8.58
C THR A 131 9.75 7.66 7.12
N ALA A 132 8.66 8.36 6.81
CA ALA A 132 8.22 8.56 5.43
C ALA A 132 9.26 9.32 4.61
N LYS A 133 9.90 10.33 5.19
CA LYS A 133 10.99 11.08 4.55
C LYS A 133 12.19 10.19 4.22
N ALA A 134 12.56 9.27 5.12
CA ALA A 134 13.65 8.32 4.91
C ALA A 134 13.38 7.35 3.75
N TYR A 135 12.10 7.11 3.42
CA TYR A 135 11.68 6.28 2.29
C TYR A 135 11.19 7.10 1.07
N GLU A 136 11.45 8.41 1.06
CA GLU A 136 11.07 9.34 -0.02
C GLU A 136 9.57 9.32 -0.34
N ILE A 137 8.73 9.18 0.68
CA ILE A 137 7.27 9.18 0.56
C ILE A 137 6.71 10.54 0.99
N ASN A 138 5.97 11.19 0.10
CA ASN A 138 5.27 12.43 0.41
C ASN A 138 4.15 12.18 1.43
N VAL A 139 4.02 13.04 2.44
CA VAL A 139 2.99 12.92 3.47
C VAL A 139 2.03 14.09 3.43
N VAL A 140 0.75 13.76 3.53
CA VAL A 140 -0.36 14.69 3.73
C VAL A 140 -0.98 14.39 5.08
N LEU A 141 -1.16 15.40 5.91
CA LEU A 141 -1.77 15.27 7.23
C LEU A 141 -3.27 15.56 7.15
N ILE A 142 -4.08 14.68 7.74
CA ILE A 142 -5.53 14.78 7.76
C ILE A 142 -6.00 14.87 9.21
N PHE A 143 -6.47 16.03 9.62
CA PHE A 143 -7.10 16.25 10.91
C PHE A 143 -8.57 15.90 10.82
N ASN A 144 -8.93 14.74 11.36
CA ASN A 144 -10.28 14.18 11.25
C ASN A 144 -11.10 14.38 12.52
N LYS A 145 -12.43 14.24 12.37
CA LYS A 145 -13.42 14.36 13.45
C LYS A 145 -13.53 15.81 13.99
N THR A 146 -13.37 16.80 13.13
CA THR A 146 -13.45 18.21 13.55
C THR A 146 -14.83 18.61 14.07
N ASP A 147 -15.85 17.85 13.74
CA ASP A 147 -17.24 18.00 14.17
C ASP A 147 -17.48 17.72 15.66
N ILE A 148 -16.59 16.96 16.30
CA ILE A 148 -16.75 16.58 17.73
C ILE A 148 -15.86 17.40 18.67
N TYR A 149 -15.11 18.36 18.17
CA TYR A 149 -14.19 19.16 18.98
C TYR A 149 -14.88 20.38 19.60
N SER A 150 -14.53 20.70 20.86
CA SER A 150 -14.89 21.98 21.47
C SER A 150 -14.17 23.15 20.78
N PRO A 151 -14.59 24.40 20.98
CA PRO A 151 -13.88 25.57 20.46
C PRO A 151 -12.40 25.59 20.86
N GLU A 152 -12.06 25.20 22.08
CA GLU A 152 -10.70 25.15 22.62
C GLU A 152 -9.89 24.02 21.94
N GLU A 153 -10.51 22.87 21.69
CA GLU A 153 -9.88 21.76 20.96
C GLU A 153 -9.65 22.10 19.48
N LEU A 154 -10.58 22.82 18.86
CA LEU A 154 -10.39 23.33 17.49
C LEU A 154 -9.21 24.29 17.41
N GLU A 155 -9.04 25.18 18.38
CA GLU A 155 -7.89 26.09 18.42
C GLU A 155 -6.57 25.35 18.63
N GLN A 156 -6.55 24.35 19.51
CA GLN A 156 -5.39 23.46 19.68
C GLN A 156 -5.05 22.72 18.38
N MET A 157 -6.06 22.20 17.67
CA MET A 157 -5.87 21.53 16.39
C MET A 157 -5.29 22.49 15.35
N ARG A 158 -5.82 23.71 15.23
CA ARG A 158 -5.35 24.71 14.28
C ARG A 158 -3.92 25.15 14.57
N THR A 159 -3.57 25.28 15.85
CA THR A 159 -2.20 25.56 16.27
C THR A 159 -1.26 24.43 15.82
N LEU A 160 -1.62 23.18 16.08
CA LEU A 160 -0.83 22.03 15.66
C LEU A 160 -0.72 21.93 14.13
N LYS A 161 -1.82 22.13 13.43
CA LYS A 161 -1.86 22.18 11.96
C LYS A 161 -0.92 23.25 11.40
N SER A 162 -0.98 24.46 11.94
CA SER A 162 -0.13 25.58 11.53
C SER A 162 1.36 25.27 11.67
N ILE A 163 1.77 24.57 12.73
CA ILE A 163 3.16 24.13 12.92
C ILE A 163 3.60 23.24 11.75
N TYR A 164 2.80 22.26 11.37
CA TYR A 164 3.16 21.35 10.27
C TYR A 164 3.10 22.03 8.90
N GLU A 165 2.17 22.96 8.69
CA GLU A 165 2.11 23.77 7.45
C GLU A 165 3.34 24.66 7.30
N GLN A 166 3.83 25.29 8.38
CA GLN A 166 5.03 26.13 8.38
C GLN A 166 6.30 25.36 7.99
N ILE A 167 6.38 24.08 8.32
CA ILE A 167 7.50 23.22 7.91
C ILE A 167 7.27 22.50 6.58
N GLY A 168 6.21 22.86 5.84
CA GLY A 168 5.97 22.49 4.46
C GLY A 168 5.06 21.27 4.23
N TYR A 169 4.35 20.79 5.24
CA TYR A 169 3.38 19.70 5.03
C TYR A 169 2.00 20.23 4.63
N THR A 170 1.36 19.57 3.69
CA THR A 170 -0.05 19.84 3.36
C THR A 170 -0.95 19.24 4.43
N CYS A 171 -1.89 20.06 4.97
CA CYS A 171 -2.82 19.65 6.02
C CYS A 171 -4.26 19.90 5.59
N TYR A 172 -5.15 18.93 5.85
CA TYR A 172 -6.59 19.06 5.64
C TYR A 172 -7.36 18.84 6.94
N GLU A 173 -8.45 19.59 7.09
CA GLU A 173 -9.45 19.39 8.14
C GLU A 173 -10.64 18.66 7.53
N VAL A 174 -11.06 17.55 8.14
CA VAL A 174 -12.13 16.73 7.57
C VAL A 174 -13.07 16.16 8.64
N VAL A 175 -14.24 15.81 8.17
CA VAL A 175 -15.18 14.92 8.84
C VAL A 175 -15.37 13.73 7.92
N ALA A 176 -14.80 12.58 8.22
CA ALA A 176 -14.77 11.42 7.32
C ALA A 176 -16.18 10.91 6.93
N THR A 177 -17.21 11.27 7.70
CA THR A 177 -18.61 10.97 7.40
C THR A 177 -19.30 12.01 6.52
N ASP A 178 -18.65 13.16 6.28
CA ASP A 178 -19.17 14.24 5.43
C ASP A 178 -18.42 14.31 4.10
N ALA A 179 -19.05 13.86 3.03
CA ALA A 179 -18.49 13.83 1.69
C ALA A 179 -18.03 15.23 1.18
N ASN A 180 -18.62 16.33 1.69
CA ASN A 180 -18.26 17.69 1.28
C ASN A 180 -16.85 18.06 1.72
N THR A 181 -16.33 17.46 2.79
CA THR A 181 -14.98 17.73 3.32
C THR A 181 -13.88 16.91 2.61
N LEU A 182 -14.25 16.00 1.71
CA LEU A 182 -13.33 15.02 1.13
C LEU A 182 -12.89 15.34 -0.31
N GLY A 183 -13.37 16.43 -0.90
CA GLY A 183 -13.10 16.78 -2.31
C GLY A 183 -11.61 16.86 -2.61
N ASP A 184 -10.88 17.68 -1.87
CA ASP A 184 -9.44 17.90 -2.07
C ASP A 184 -8.60 16.63 -1.89
N ILE A 185 -9.02 15.76 -0.94
CA ILE A 185 -8.33 14.48 -0.72
C ILE A 185 -8.51 13.57 -1.93
N LYS A 186 -9.74 13.48 -2.47
CA LYS A 186 -10.03 12.68 -3.67
C LYS A 186 -9.23 13.16 -4.87
N GLU A 187 -9.15 14.47 -5.09
CA GLU A 187 -8.33 15.03 -6.18
C GLU A 187 -6.85 14.68 -6.03
N LYS A 188 -6.31 14.76 -4.82
CA LYS A 188 -4.91 14.38 -4.55
C LYS A 188 -4.62 12.91 -4.78
N MET A 189 -5.63 12.04 -4.75
CA MET A 189 -5.49 10.61 -4.95
C MET A 189 -5.53 10.19 -6.43
N ILE A 190 -5.98 11.06 -7.33
CA ILE A 190 -6.12 10.73 -8.75
C ILE A 190 -4.77 10.30 -9.32
N GLU A 191 -4.76 9.14 -9.97
CA GLU A 191 -3.58 8.50 -10.60
C GLU A 191 -2.37 8.27 -9.67
N LYS A 192 -2.60 8.20 -8.34
CA LYS A 192 -1.56 7.96 -7.34
C LYS A 192 -1.83 6.73 -6.49
N VAL A 193 -0.78 6.01 -6.18
CA VAL A 193 -0.78 4.97 -5.15
C VAL A 193 -0.72 5.65 -3.79
N SER A 194 -1.86 5.66 -3.09
CA SER A 194 -2.03 6.37 -1.82
C SER A 194 -2.16 5.38 -0.66
N MET A 195 -1.45 5.62 0.43
CA MET A 195 -1.54 4.83 1.65
C MET A 195 -2.17 5.65 2.78
N PHE A 196 -3.15 5.09 3.48
CA PHE A 196 -3.70 5.66 4.70
C PHE A 196 -3.06 5.06 5.95
N SER A 197 -2.60 5.90 6.86
CA SER A 197 -2.01 5.52 8.13
C SER A 197 -2.64 6.31 9.29
N GLY A 198 -2.40 5.87 10.52
CA GLY A 198 -2.93 6.47 11.75
C GLY A 198 -3.37 5.41 12.76
N HIS A 199 -3.68 5.84 13.99
CA HIS A 199 -4.11 4.95 15.06
C HIS A 199 -5.42 4.20 14.72
N SER A 200 -5.71 3.11 15.43
CA SER A 200 -7.01 2.46 15.34
C SER A 200 -8.10 3.44 15.84
N GLY A 201 -9.23 3.52 15.12
CA GLY A 201 -10.33 4.40 15.50
C GLY A 201 -10.23 5.86 15.02
N VAL A 202 -9.16 6.29 14.34
CA VAL A 202 -9.04 7.66 13.78
C VAL A 202 -9.94 7.90 12.56
N GLY A 203 -10.62 6.86 12.02
CA GLY A 203 -11.57 6.98 10.91
C GLY A 203 -11.05 6.54 9.54
N LYS A 204 -9.94 5.79 9.45
CA LYS A 204 -9.39 5.32 8.15
C LYS A 204 -10.35 4.50 7.30
N SER A 205 -11.16 3.67 7.94
CA SER A 205 -12.13 2.81 7.24
C SER A 205 -13.46 3.53 6.95
N THR A 206 -13.63 4.73 7.47
CA THR A 206 -14.82 5.56 7.26
C THR A 206 -14.61 6.50 6.07
N LEU A 207 -13.36 6.92 5.84
CA LEU A 207 -12.93 7.73 4.72
C LEU A 207 -12.94 6.89 3.42
#